data_427d7dcb408f0a931163f9bab3f66222
#
_entry.id   427d7dcb408f0a931163f9bab3f66222
#
_cell.length_a   1.000
_cell.length_b   1.000
_cell.length_c   1.000
_cell.angle_alpha   90.00
_cell.angle_beta   90.00
_cell.angle_gamma   90.00
#
_symmetry.space_group_name_H-M   'P 1'
#
loop_
_entity.id
_entity.type
_entity.pdbx_description
1 polymer ?
#
loop_
_entity_poly.entity_id
_entity_poly.type
_entity_poly.pdbx_seq_one_letter_code
_entity_poly.pdbx_strand_id
1 'polypeptide(L)'
;AGSGCQSPTAGFSFGFDGAPATGQGQKVEKHVFASNTQSHCASGADLALWHLQLCTATNSITHGYAIGGGWNGAPGTGHANYGNIQKLSFATEATMTFVGDAYNHNNSHVSLVAGAGSASNTHAYRAGGHGGPQTPSIEKWAFASDANSAFVASMVRGNDTGCSGGSSGYHGYIMGGHAPS
;
A
#
# COMPACT_ATOMS: atom_id res chain seq x y z
N ALA A 1 -3.63 9.22 7.50
CA ALA A 1 -2.29 8.61 7.52
C ALA A 1 -1.98 8.06 6.13
N GLY A 2 -0.78 8.26 5.67
CA GLY A 2 -0.29 7.77 4.38
C GLY A 2 0.79 6.71 4.55
N SER A 3 1.18 6.09 3.47
CA SER A 3 2.29 5.16 3.39
C SER A 3 3.24 5.57 2.28
N GLY A 4 4.48 5.12 2.32
CA GLY A 4 5.48 5.54 1.36
C GLY A 4 6.42 4.42 0.91
N CYS A 5 6.99 4.63 -0.25
CA CYS A 5 8.04 3.80 -0.83
C CYS A 5 9.12 4.69 -1.45
N GLN A 6 10.16 4.10 -1.99
CA GLN A 6 11.25 4.88 -2.57
C GLN A 6 11.87 4.22 -3.80
N SER A 7 12.33 5.08 -4.71
CA SER A 7 13.33 4.75 -5.73
C SER A 7 14.74 5.12 -5.22
N PRO A 8 15.80 4.83 -5.96
CA PRO A 8 17.14 5.30 -5.62
C PRO A 8 17.30 6.83 -5.53
N THR A 9 16.40 7.60 -6.16
CA THR A 9 16.52 9.06 -6.30
C THR A 9 15.41 9.86 -5.61
N ALA A 10 14.31 9.21 -5.24
CA ALA A 10 13.14 9.90 -4.66
C ALA A 10 12.33 9.00 -3.73
N GLY A 11 11.71 9.62 -2.73
CA GLY A 11 10.64 9.04 -1.94
C GLY A 11 9.27 9.37 -2.55
N PHE A 12 8.30 8.48 -2.37
CA PHE A 12 6.92 8.64 -2.83
C PHE A 12 5.97 8.34 -1.67
N SER A 13 4.94 9.16 -1.53
CA SER A 13 3.90 8.99 -0.52
C SER A 13 2.55 8.78 -1.18
N PHE A 14 1.77 7.87 -0.64
CA PHE A 14 0.43 7.49 -1.10
C PHE A 14 -0.60 7.64 0.01
N GLY A 15 -1.85 7.87 -0.37
CA GLY A 15 -2.99 7.73 0.54
C GLY A 15 -3.12 8.84 1.57
N PHE A 16 -3.15 10.08 1.13
CA PHE A 16 -3.43 11.23 1.98
C PHE A 16 -4.90 11.28 2.42
N ASP A 17 -5.12 11.87 3.59
CA ASP A 17 -6.46 12.19 4.08
C ASP A 17 -6.98 13.44 3.36
N GLY A 18 -7.92 13.25 2.46
CA GLY A 18 -8.55 14.34 1.73
C GLY A 18 -10.01 14.00 1.43
N ALA A 19 -10.88 15.01 1.51
CA ALA A 19 -12.27 14.81 1.16
C ALA A 19 -12.39 14.38 -0.32
N PRO A 20 -13.30 13.44 -0.65
CA PRO A 20 -13.50 12.97 -2.02
C PRO A 20 -13.72 14.10 -3.03
N ALA A 21 -14.37 15.18 -2.58
CA ALA A 21 -14.68 16.34 -3.41
C ALA A 21 -13.44 17.13 -3.87
N THR A 22 -12.29 16.97 -3.22
CA THR A 22 -11.06 17.72 -3.55
C THR A 22 -10.07 16.93 -4.40
N GLY A 23 -10.30 15.62 -4.62
CA GLY A 23 -9.40 14.74 -5.36
C GLY A 23 -8.02 14.54 -4.71
N GLN A 24 -7.79 15.08 -3.52
CA GLN A 24 -6.47 15.05 -2.89
C GLN A 24 -6.09 13.65 -2.36
N GLY A 25 -7.06 12.83 -2.00
CA GLY A 25 -6.80 11.47 -1.51
C GLY A 25 -6.22 10.50 -2.54
N GLN A 26 -6.21 10.89 -3.81
CA GLN A 26 -5.63 10.09 -4.90
C GLN A 26 -4.22 10.54 -5.28
N LYS A 27 -3.74 11.65 -4.77
CA LYS A 27 -2.46 12.22 -5.17
C LYS A 27 -1.29 11.37 -4.70
N VAL A 28 -0.29 11.28 -5.55
CA VAL A 28 1.03 10.74 -5.22
C VAL A 28 1.99 11.90 -5.09
N GLU A 29 2.60 12.04 -3.92
CA GLU A 29 3.63 13.05 -3.69
C GLU A 29 5.02 12.45 -3.81
N LYS A 30 5.93 13.26 -4.34
CA LYS A 30 7.32 12.93 -4.57
C LYS A 30 8.23 13.88 -3.80
N HIS A 31 9.25 13.32 -3.17
CA HIS A 31 10.37 14.05 -2.57
C HIS A 31 11.68 13.63 -3.24
N VAL A 32 12.32 14.56 -3.93
CA VAL A 32 13.61 14.31 -4.63
C VAL A 32 14.74 14.45 -3.64
N PHE A 33 15.52 13.39 -3.42
CA PHE A 33 16.57 13.36 -2.40
C PHE A 33 17.72 14.34 -2.68
N ALA A 34 18.14 14.46 -3.94
CA ALA A 34 19.30 15.31 -4.28
C ALA A 34 19.04 16.81 -4.10
N SER A 35 17.81 17.26 -4.30
CA SER A 35 17.44 18.69 -4.22
C SER A 35 16.63 19.05 -2.99
N ASN A 36 16.18 18.06 -2.21
CA ASN A 36 15.22 18.23 -1.11
C ASN A 36 13.93 18.96 -1.54
N THR A 37 13.53 18.79 -2.80
CA THR A 37 12.30 19.38 -3.32
C THR A 37 11.14 18.41 -3.23
N GLN A 38 9.96 18.94 -2.92
CA GLN A 38 8.70 18.22 -2.95
C GLN A 38 7.87 18.68 -4.13
N SER A 39 7.15 17.76 -4.74
CA SER A 39 6.18 18.02 -5.80
C SER A 39 5.11 16.94 -5.77
N HIS A 40 3.95 17.25 -6.36
CA HIS A 40 3.12 16.15 -6.84
C HIS A 40 3.90 15.42 -7.94
N CYS A 41 3.75 14.10 -8.03
CA CYS A 41 4.24 13.40 -9.21
C CYS A 41 3.66 14.06 -10.46
N ALA A 42 4.38 13.97 -11.58
CA ALA A 42 4.00 14.61 -12.83
C ALA A 42 2.51 14.43 -13.12
N SER A 43 1.88 15.42 -13.71
CA SER A 43 0.44 15.57 -13.88
C SER A 43 -0.25 14.26 -14.27
N GLY A 44 -0.88 13.60 -13.29
CA GLY A 44 -1.60 12.36 -13.51
C GLY A 44 -1.09 11.12 -12.79
N ALA A 45 -0.04 11.21 -11.97
CA ALA A 45 0.35 10.10 -11.09
C ALA A 45 -0.62 9.98 -9.91
N ASP A 46 -1.88 9.82 -10.22
CA ASP A 46 -2.91 9.61 -9.22
C ASP A 46 -3.10 8.10 -8.98
N LEU A 47 -3.52 7.74 -7.78
CA LEU A 47 -4.02 6.41 -7.51
C LEU A 47 -5.18 6.12 -8.47
N ALA A 48 -5.12 5.02 -9.21
CA ALA A 48 -6.17 4.63 -10.13
C ALA A 48 -7.51 4.37 -9.40
N LEU A 49 -7.40 3.95 -8.15
CA LEU A 49 -8.53 3.70 -7.26
C LEU A 49 -8.33 4.48 -5.96
N TRP A 50 -9.42 4.91 -5.35
CA TRP A 50 -9.41 5.68 -4.12
C TRP A 50 -8.86 4.86 -2.95
N HIS A 51 -7.66 5.19 -2.50
CA HIS A 51 -7.07 4.67 -1.27
C HIS A 51 -6.82 5.84 -0.33
N LEU A 52 -7.81 6.20 0.43
CA LEU A 52 -7.80 7.46 1.15
C LEU A 52 -7.03 7.43 2.46
N GLN A 53 -6.85 6.29 3.09
CA GLN A 53 -6.17 6.19 4.38
C GLN A 53 -5.51 4.83 4.58
N LEU A 54 -4.35 4.85 5.26
CA LEU A 54 -3.74 3.64 5.82
C LEU A 54 -3.41 2.54 4.78
N CYS A 55 -3.14 2.89 3.52
CA CYS A 55 -2.62 1.91 2.58
C CYS A 55 -1.25 1.41 3.05
N THR A 56 -0.90 0.21 2.63
CA THR A 56 0.45 -0.35 2.78
C THR A 56 1.25 0.00 1.54
N ALA A 57 2.51 0.40 1.69
CA ALA A 57 3.39 0.64 0.56
C ALA A 57 4.62 -0.26 0.59
N THR A 58 5.08 -0.61 -0.60
CA THR A 58 6.35 -1.31 -0.82
C THR A 58 6.86 -0.99 -2.23
N ASN A 59 8.05 -1.44 -2.60
CA ASN A 59 8.61 -1.18 -3.93
C ASN A 59 9.54 -2.28 -4.43
N SER A 60 9.63 -2.37 -5.75
CA SER A 60 10.79 -2.91 -6.47
C SER A 60 11.80 -1.79 -6.76
N ILE A 61 12.84 -2.09 -7.50
CA ILE A 61 13.80 -1.08 -7.95
C ILE A 61 13.22 -0.13 -9.03
N THR A 62 12.14 -0.52 -9.70
CA THR A 62 11.55 0.21 -10.83
C THR A 62 10.14 0.73 -10.56
N HIS A 63 9.45 0.18 -9.55
CA HIS A 63 8.04 0.51 -9.28
C HIS A 63 7.76 0.62 -7.79
N GLY A 64 6.91 1.57 -7.43
CA GLY A 64 6.22 1.63 -6.14
C GLY A 64 4.88 0.91 -6.20
N TYR A 65 4.44 0.38 -5.07
CA TYR A 65 3.15 -0.31 -4.94
C TYR A 65 2.39 0.24 -3.75
N ALA A 66 1.10 0.52 -3.96
CA ALA A 66 0.14 0.83 -2.91
C ALA A 66 -0.87 -0.32 -2.80
N ILE A 67 -1.10 -0.80 -1.59
CA ILE A 67 -1.92 -1.98 -1.33
C ILE A 67 -2.96 -1.66 -0.28
N GLY A 68 -4.20 -2.02 -0.55
CA GLY A 68 -5.28 -1.83 0.39
C GLY A 68 -5.51 -0.36 0.70
N GLY A 69 -6.01 -0.09 1.87
CA GLY A 69 -6.43 1.21 2.34
C GLY A 69 -7.89 1.22 2.72
N GLY A 70 -8.35 2.21 3.42
CA GLY A 70 -9.73 2.36 3.85
C GLY A 70 -10.20 3.80 3.84
N TRP A 71 -11.48 4.00 3.80
CA TRP A 71 -12.10 5.31 3.94
C TRP A 71 -13.22 5.29 4.97
N ASN A 72 -13.24 6.30 5.83
CA ASN A 72 -14.35 6.59 6.73
C ASN A 72 -15.38 7.51 6.06
N GLY A 73 -15.83 7.18 4.88
CA GLY A 73 -16.84 7.96 4.17
C GLY A 73 -18.25 7.50 4.41
N ALA A 74 -19.21 8.36 4.10
CA ALA A 74 -20.63 8.19 4.39
C ALA A 74 -21.18 6.78 4.06
N PRO A 75 -22.07 6.23 4.90
CA PRO A 75 -22.74 4.95 4.62
C PRO A 75 -23.49 5.01 3.30
N GLY A 76 -23.27 4.06 2.42
CA GLY A 76 -24.03 3.89 1.19
C GLY A 76 -23.32 4.14 -0.13
N THR A 77 -22.11 4.68 -0.15
CA THR A 77 -21.29 4.73 -1.36
C THR A 77 -20.40 3.49 -1.40
N GLY A 78 -20.71 2.57 -2.29
CA GLY A 78 -20.11 1.24 -2.39
C GLY A 78 -18.59 1.20 -2.17
N HIS A 79 -18.21 0.64 -1.07
CA HIS A 79 -16.82 0.42 -0.66
C HIS A 79 -16.18 -0.78 -1.39
N ALA A 80 -16.36 -0.85 -2.69
CA ALA A 80 -15.84 -1.93 -3.48
C ALA A 80 -14.37 -1.65 -3.80
N ASN A 81 -13.40 -2.13 -3.09
CA ASN A 81 -12.02 -2.28 -3.58
C ASN A 81 -10.89 -1.92 -2.61
N TYR A 82 -11.04 -2.25 -1.36
CA TYR A 82 -9.98 -1.99 -0.37
C TYR A 82 -8.81 -2.98 -0.38
N GLY A 83 -8.85 -4.02 -1.19
CA GLY A 83 -7.79 -5.01 -1.34
C GLY A 83 -6.90 -4.83 -2.58
N ASN A 84 -7.11 -3.79 -3.35
CA ASN A 84 -6.40 -3.61 -4.61
C ASN A 84 -4.91 -3.36 -4.43
N ILE A 85 -4.12 -3.94 -5.32
CA ILE A 85 -2.70 -3.64 -5.50
C ILE A 85 -2.57 -2.73 -6.70
N GLN A 86 -1.98 -1.56 -6.52
CA GLN A 86 -1.72 -0.59 -7.58
C GLN A 86 -0.22 -0.35 -7.72
N LYS A 87 0.22 -0.09 -8.94
CA LYS A 87 1.63 0.05 -9.31
C LYS A 87 1.92 1.42 -9.93
N LEU A 88 2.94 2.11 -9.43
CA LEU A 88 3.51 3.34 -9.96
C LEU A 88 4.85 3.03 -10.64
N SER A 89 5.01 3.38 -11.89
CA SER A 89 6.32 3.35 -12.55
C SER A 89 7.16 4.55 -12.12
N PHE A 90 8.35 4.34 -11.57
CA PHE A 90 9.28 5.43 -11.23
C PHE A 90 9.88 6.14 -12.46
N ALA A 91 9.86 5.49 -13.62
CA ALA A 91 10.40 6.07 -14.85
C ALA A 91 9.43 7.04 -15.53
N THR A 92 8.13 6.73 -15.48
CA THR A 92 7.11 7.54 -16.17
C THR A 92 6.33 8.45 -15.24
N GLU A 93 6.25 8.06 -13.96
CA GLU A 93 5.44 8.75 -12.93
C GLU A 93 3.99 9.01 -13.39
N ALA A 94 3.47 8.14 -14.24
CA ALA A 94 2.11 8.21 -14.75
C ALA A 94 1.09 7.67 -13.73
N THR A 95 -0.19 7.81 -14.02
CA THR A 95 -1.28 7.25 -13.20
C THR A 95 -1.00 5.80 -12.84
N MET A 96 -1.17 5.46 -11.57
CA MET A 96 -1.00 4.09 -11.09
C MET A 96 -1.95 3.13 -11.80
N THR A 97 -1.48 1.94 -12.05
CA THR A 97 -2.27 0.89 -12.70
C THR A 97 -2.64 -0.19 -11.68
N PHE A 98 -3.84 -0.73 -11.81
CA PHE A 98 -4.26 -1.92 -11.07
C PHE A 98 -3.47 -3.14 -11.56
N VAL A 99 -2.97 -3.94 -10.61
CA VAL A 99 -2.18 -5.13 -10.94
C VAL A 99 -2.72 -6.41 -10.32
N GLY A 100 -3.57 -6.33 -9.32
CA GLY A 100 -4.19 -7.49 -8.69
C GLY A 100 -4.82 -7.15 -7.34
N ASP A 101 -5.34 -8.16 -6.68
CA ASP A 101 -5.95 -8.07 -5.36
C ASP A 101 -5.08 -8.73 -4.29
N ALA A 102 -5.09 -8.15 -3.11
CA ALA A 102 -4.49 -8.71 -1.93
C ALA A 102 -5.26 -9.96 -1.46
N TYR A 103 -4.54 -10.92 -0.89
CA TYR A 103 -5.13 -12.13 -0.33
C TYR A 103 -6.15 -11.79 0.77
N ASN A 104 -7.18 -12.60 0.92
CA ASN A 104 -8.34 -12.39 1.80
C ASN A 104 -9.24 -11.19 1.44
N HIS A 105 -9.12 -10.64 0.25
CA HIS A 105 -10.11 -9.74 -0.29
C HIS A 105 -11.36 -10.52 -0.74
N ASN A 106 -11.99 -11.22 0.18
CA ASN A 106 -13.24 -11.94 -0.09
C ASN A 106 -14.42 -11.00 0.03
N ASN A 107 -14.79 -10.33 -1.04
CA ASN A 107 -16.14 -9.75 -1.32
C ASN A 107 -16.93 -9.08 -0.18
N SER A 108 -16.40 -8.95 0.99
CA SER A 108 -17.07 -8.36 2.14
C SER A 108 -16.22 -7.25 2.72
N HIS A 109 -16.35 -6.05 2.16
CA HIS A 109 -16.10 -4.76 2.83
C HIS A 109 -14.94 -4.68 3.86
N VAL A 110 -13.93 -5.51 3.71
CA VAL A 110 -12.82 -5.59 4.64
C VAL A 110 -11.73 -4.68 4.14
N SER A 111 -11.64 -3.50 4.73
CA SER A 111 -10.56 -2.57 4.42
C SER A 111 -9.24 -3.13 4.95
N LEU A 112 -8.33 -3.51 4.04
CA LEU A 112 -6.98 -3.94 4.40
C LEU A 112 -6.11 -2.72 4.72
N VAL A 113 -6.32 -2.14 5.90
CA VAL A 113 -5.64 -0.90 6.32
C VAL A 113 -4.44 -1.18 7.21
N ALA A 114 -3.46 -0.29 7.17
CA ALA A 114 -2.34 -0.22 8.12
C ALA A 114 -1.46 -1.49 8.24
N GLY A 115 -1.35 -2.28 7.19
CA GLY A 115 -0.39 -3.38 7.13
C GLY A 115 1.06 -2.91 6.98
N ALA A 116 2.01 -3.80 7.24
CA ALA A 116 3.43 -3.58 6.99
C ALA A 116 3.81 -4.05 5.58
N GLY A 117 4.50 -3.21 4.82
CA GLY A 117 5.04 -3.55 3.50
C GLY A 117 6.52 -3.86 3.56
N SER A 118 6.94 -4.90 2.87
CA SER A 118 8.36 -5.24 2.67
C SER A 118 8.59 -5.83 1.29
N ALA A 119 9.83 -5.93 0.85
CA ALA A 119 10.15 -6.47 -0.45
C ALA A 119 11.46 -7.25 -0.46
N SER A 120 11.53 -8.23 -1.33
CA SER A 120 12.79 -8.81 -1.83
C SER A 120 13.07 -8.27 -3.24
N ASN A 121 14.12 -8.75 -3.88
CA ASN A 121 14.41 -8.35 -5.26
C ASN A 121 13.36 -8.81 -6.28
N THR A 122 12.53 -9.80 -5.95
CA THR A 122 11.59 -10.44 -6.88
C THR A 122 10.14 -10.39 -6.44
N HIS A 123 9.88 -10.17 -5.16
CA HIS A 123 8.53 -10.21 -4.59
C HIS A 123 8.30 -9.05 -3.63
N ALA A 124 7.07 -8.59 -3.60
CA ALA A 124 6.55 -7.77 -2.54
C ALA A 124 5.81 -8.62 -1.51
N TYR A 125 5.78 -8.12 -0.29
CA TYR A 125 5.11 -8.74 0.86
C TYR A 125 4.26 -7.70 1.58
N ARG A 126 3.13 -8.14 2.06
CA ARG A 126 2.29 -7.41 3.01
C ARG A 126 2.03 -8.29 4.22
N ALA A 127 2.10 -7.72 5.40
CA ALA A 127 1.87 -8.43 6.65
C ALA A 127 0.93 -7.66 7.56
N GLY A 128 -0.01 -8.36 8.18
CA GLY A 128 -0.97 -7.80 9.11
C GLY A 128 -1.93 -6.79 8.48
N GLY A 129 -2.42 -5.89 9.30
CA GLY A 129 -3.41 -4.89 8.95
C GLY A 129 -4.80 -5.24 9.49
N HIS A 130 -5.67 -4.23 9.55
CA HIS A 130 -7.04 -4.38 9.99
C HIS A 130 -7.96 -4.59 8.79
N GLY A 131 -8.88 -5.52 8.91
CA GLY A 131 -9.74 -5.85 7.80
C GLY A 131 -10.86 -6.82 8.18
N GLY A 132 -11.52 -6.60 9.28
CA GLY A 132 -12.45 -7.56 9.89
C GLY A 132 -11.76 -8.27 11.06
N PRO A 133 -11.90 -9.58 11.24
CA PRO A 133 -11.10 -10.27 12.24
C PRO A 133 -9.62 -10.11 11.85
N GLN A 134 -8.80 -9.69 12.81
CA GLN A 134 -7.38 -9.44 12.68
C GLN A 134 -6.70 -10.55 11.90
N THR A 135 -6.05 -10.19 10.82
CA THR A 135 -5.37 -11.18 10.00
C THR A 135 -3.88 -11.18 10.33
N PRO A 136 -3.37 -12.21 11.00
CA PRO A 136 -1.92 -12.36 11.16
C PRO A 136 -1.25 -12.75 9.83
N SER A 137 -1.94 -12.69 8.72
CA SER A 137 -1.45 -13.18 7.43
C SER A 137 -0.27 -12.38 6.91
N ILE A 138 0.70 -13.11 6.39
CA ILE A 138 1.72 -12.60 5.49
C ILE A 138 1.36 -13.08 4.09
N GLU A 139 1.28 -12.17 3.17
CA GLU A 139 0.99 -12.44 1.78
C GLU A 139 2.09 -11.93 0.87
N LYS A 140 2.21 -12.50 -0.32
CA LYS A 140 3.20 -12.07 -1.31
C LYS A 140 2.65 -12.09 -2.74
N TRP A 141 3.25 -11.26 -3.60
CA TRP A 141 3.08 -11.34 -5.05
C TRP A 141 4.43 -11.09 -5.75
N ALA A 142 4.56 -11.65 -6.95
CA ALA A 142 5.77 -11.46 -7.75
C ALA A 142 5.70 -10.16 -8.55
N PHE A 143 6.79 -9.40 -8.59
CA PHE A 143 6.86 -8.17 -9.40
C PHE A 143 6.74 -8.42 -10.91
N ALA A 144 7.05 -9.64 -11.36
CA ALA A 144 7.05 -9.98 -12.78
C ALA A 144 5.67 -10.36 -13.35
N SER A 145 4.68 -10.67 -12.51
CA SER A 145 3.42 -11.27 -12.98
C SER A 145 2.18 -10.39 -12.84
N ASP A 146 2.26 -9.27 -12.11
CA ASP A 146 1.11 -8.39 -11.87
C ASP A 146 -0.17 -9.22 -11.54
N ALA A 147 -0.07 -10.10 -10.56
CA ALA A 147 -1.13 -11.02 -10.18
C ALA A 147 -1.59 -10.76 -8.75
N ASN A 148 -2.70 -11.39 -8.36
CA ASN A 148 -3.17 -11.39 -6.98
C ASN A 148 -2.09 -11.90 -6.03
N SER A 149 -2.07 -11.37 -4.82
CA SER A 149 -1.19 -11.92 -3.79
C SER A 149 -1.69 -13.28 -3.30
N ALA A 150 -0.77 -14.05 -2.75
CA ALA A 150 -1.05 -15.34 -2.14
C ALA A 150 -0.58 -15.38 -0.69
N PHE A 151 -1.33 -16.06 0.17
CA PHE A 151 -0.92 -16.34 1.54
C PHE A 151 0.37 -17.17 1.56
N VAL A 152 1.30 -16.81 2.45
CA VAL A 152 2.57 -17.56 2.60
C VAL A 152 2.87 -17.96 4.04
N ALA A 153 2.42 -17.18 5.01
CA ALA A 153 2.68 -17.46 6.42
C ALA A 153 1.75 -16.65 7.33
N SER A 154 1.81 -16.95 8.61
CA SER A 154 1.21 -16.12 9.65
C SER A 154 2.29 -15.48 10.52
N MET A 155 2.05 -14.26 10.95
CA MET A 155 2.86 -13.63 11.99
C MET A 155 2.69 -14.37 13.32
N VAL A 156 3.71 -14.33 14.16
CA VAL A 156 3.65 -14.91 15.52
C VAL A 156 2.59 -14.21 16.39
N ARG A 157 2.37 -12.91 16.15
CA ARG A 157 1.29 -12.13 16.78
C ARG A 157 0.49 -11.44 15.69
N GLY A 158 -0.83 -11.49 15.80
CA GLY A 158 -1.70 -10.66 14.96
C GLY A 158 -1.48 -9.19 15.31
N ASN A 159 -1.16 -8.39 14.33
CA ASN A 159 -1.13 -6.93 14.45
C ASN A 159 -2.25 -6.37 13.60
N ASP A 160 -3.05 -5.51 14.20
CA ASP A 160 -4.26 -5.02 13.60
C ASP A 160 -4.04 -3.64 12.94
N THR A 161 -3.30 -2.74 13.56
CA THR A 161 -3.05 -1.41 12.99
C THR A 161 -1.68 -0.85 13.38
N GLY A 162 -1.21 0.12 12.59
CA GLY A 162 -0.05 0.93 12.95
C GLY A 162 1.30 0.22 12.88
N CYS A 163 1.39 -0.89 12.16
CA CYS A 163 2.67 -1.52 11.91
C CYS A 163 3.41 -0.83 10.75
N SER A 164 4.72 -0.90 10.80
CA SER A 164 5.61 -0.43 9.75
C SER A 164 6.45 -1.58 9.22
N GLY A 165 6.86 -1.50 7.97
CA GLY A 165 7.66 -2.51 7.33
C GLY A 165 9.00 -1.96 6.85
N GLY A 166 9.97 -2.84 6.77
CA GLY A 166 11.28 -2.57 6.17
C GLY A 166 11.85 -3.81 5.54
N SER A 167 12.84 -3.64 4.69
CA SER A 167 13.49 -4.76 3.99
C SER A 167 15.01 -4.59 3.97
N SER A 168 15.69 -5.72 4.05
CA SER A 168 17.02 -5.88 3.48
C SER A 168 16.90 -6.69 2.19
N GLY A 169 17.81 -6.86 1.36
CA GLY A 169 17.64 -7.68 0.14
C GLY A 169 17.19 -9.14 0.39
N TYR A 170 17.29 -9.62 1.63
CA TYR A 170 17.04 -11.01 2.02
C TYR A 170 15.92 -11.19 3.06
N HIS A 171 15.61 -10.18 3.84
CA HIS A 171 14.64 -10.27 4.94
C HIS A 171 13.67 -9.11 4.90
N GLY A 172 12.39 -9.41 5.19
CA GLY A 172 11.38 -8.42 5.53
C GLY A 172 11.24 -8.30 7.05
N TYR A 173 11.04 -7.09 7.53
CA TYR A 173 10.87 -6.77 8.94
C TYR A 173 9.52 -6.12 9.16
N ILE A 174 8.84 -6.50 10.23
CA ILE A 174 7.58 -5.91 10.66
C ILE A 174 7.82 -5.32 12.03
N MET A 175 7.53 -4.05 12.19
CA MET A 175 7.84 -3.29 13.40
C MET A 175 6.59 -2.61 13.96
N GLY A 176 6.43 -2.64 15.27
CA GLY A 176 5.31 -2.00 15.95
C GLY A 176 3.98 -2.71 15.70
N GLY A 177 2.93 -1.94 15.75
CA GLY A 177 1.55 -2.41 15.63
C GLY A 177 0.85 -2.54 16.97
N HIS A 178 -0.45 -2.37 16.96
CA HIS A 178 -1.34 -2.54 18.10
C HIS A 178 -1.93 -3.95 18.02
N ALA A 179 -1.72 -4.75 19.04
CA ALA A 179 -2.49 -5.96 19.24
C ALA A 179 -3.71 -5.60 20.09
N PRO A 180 -4.91 -6.04 19.74
CA PRO A 180 -6.06 -5.80 20.60
C PRO A 180 -5.89 -6.57 21.91
N SER A 181 -6.34 -5.94 22.94
CA SER A 181 -6.47 -6.51 24.29
C SER A 181 -7.59 -7.52 24.34
#